data_c49ec8aefa2bd8ccbb219ab04f0e04bc
#
_entry.id   c49ec8aefa2bd8ccbb219ab04f0e04bc
#
_cell.length_a   1.000
_cell.length_b   1.000
_cell.length_c   1.000
_cell.angle_alpha   90.00
_cell.angle_beta   90.00
_cell.angle_gamma   90.00
#
_symmetry.space_group_name_H-M   'P 1'
#
loop_
_entity.id
_entity.type
_entity.pdbx_description
1 polymer ?
#
loop_
_entity_poly.entity_id
_entity_poly.type
_entity_poly.pdbx_seq_one_letter_code
_entity_poly.pdbx_strand_id
1 'polypeptide(L)'
;LREDLGMPPPGDIRNCMEALADRESLMQRLLSYRFEEGRLTGQAFGNLLLAALNGISDSFDQAVARMSEVLAISGRILPVTNSNVQLEATFENGASVCGESRIFSFKKQQDCRISRVRLLPEQPPALPAVLEAIGRAEVILLGPGSLYTSIIPNLLVEGVAEAVCRSDALKIYICNLMTEDGETEGMTAADHVAALQQHGGRAIADICLCGSDAVPPELAARYFAQDAEPMEVNRADIEALGVELVSRPLADLSAGLVRHSGDLAAAAVMELYRQRGNTKIF
;
A
#
# COMPACT_ATOMS: atom_id res chain seq x y z
N LEU A 1 10.70 -8.64 16.29
CA LEU A 1 10.88 -7.22 16.65
C LEU A 1 9.56 -6.57 17.05
N ARG A 2 8.52 -6.64 16.22
CA ARG A 2 7.20 -6.06 16.50
C ARG A 2 6.57 -6.65 17.77
N GLU A 3 6.52 -7.97 17.88
CA GLU A 3 5.96 -8.68 19.03
C GLU A 3 6.80 -8.45 20.30
N ASP A 4 8.13 -8.47 20.16
CA ASP A 4 9.04 -8.30 21.29
C ASP A 4 9.00 -6.89 21.88
N LEU A 5 8.79 -5.87 21.06
CA LEU A 5 8.83 -4.46 21.45
C LEU A 5 7.46 -3.79 21.56
N GLY A 6 6.37 -4.50 21.17
CA GLY A 6 5.00 -3.98 21.23
C GLY A 6 4.74 -2.75 20.35
N MET A 7 5.51 -2.59 19.26
CA MET A 7 5.43 -1.42 18.37
C MET A 7 4.59 -1.70 17.11
N PRO A 8 4.01 -0.66 16.47
CA PRO A 8 3.38 -0.79 15.16
C PRO A 8 4.31 -1.40 14.11
N PRO A 9 3.79 -2.02 13.03
CA PRO A 9 4.61 -2.64 11.98
C PRO A 9 5.45 -1.58 11.26
N PRO A 10 6.80 -1.72 11.24
CA PRO A 10 7.69 -0.68 10.71
C PRO A 10 7.94 -0.79 9.20
N GLY A 11 7.50 -1.86 8.54
CA GLY A 11 7.91 -2.22 7.18
C GLY A 11 7.54 -1.16 6.15
N ASP A 12 6.27 -0.80 6.05
CA ASP A 12 5.78 0.17 5.07
C ASP A 12 6.30 1.58 5.34
N ILE A 13 6.37 1.98 6.63
CA ILE A 13 6.98 3.25 7.03
C ILE A 13 8.44 3.32 6.57
N ARG A 14 9.23 2.26 6.79
CA ARG A 14 10.61 2.18 6.31
C ARG A 14 10.69 2.26 4.78
N ASN A 15 9.83 1.56 4.06
CA ASN A 15 9.80 1.60 2.60
C ASN A 15 9.51 3.03 2.08
N CYS A 16 8.57 3.73 2.70
CA CYS A 16 8.28 5.14 2.38
C CYS A 16 9.49 6.04 2.66
N MET A 17 10.19 5.84 3.77
CA MET A 17 11.40 6.59 4.12
C MET A 17 12.53 6.34 3.12
N GLU A 18 12.75 5.09 2.73
CA GLU A 18 13.73 4.74 1.68
C GLU A 18 13.42 5.43 0.36
N ALA A 19 12.15 5.48 -0.04
CA ALA A 19 11.73 6.09 -1.28
C ALA A 19 11.87 7.61 -1.29
N LEU A 20 11.73 8.27 -0.14
CA LEU A 20 11.81 9.72 0.02
C LEU A 20 13.18 10.24 0.43
N ALA A 21 14.10 9.36 0.82
CA ALA A 21 15.47 9.72 1.14
C ALA A 21 16.26 10.09 -0.12
N ASP A 22 17.25 10.98 0.03
CA ASP A 22 18.11 11.41 -1.08
C ASP A 22 18.89 10.22 -1.67
N ARG A 23 18.83 10.05 -2.99
CA ARG A 23 19.11 8.80 -3.74
C ARG A 23 20.53 8.25 -3.68
N GLU A 24 21.50 8.90 -3.06
CA GLU A 24 22.90 8.42 -3.04
C GLU A 24 23.54 8.39 -1.65
N SER A 25 22.77 8.50 -0.59
CA SER A 25 23.32 8.54 0.75
C SER A 25 23.72 7.14 1.25
N LEU A 26 24.84 7.06 1.98
CA LEU A 26 25.20 5.87 2.76
C LEU A 26 24.03 5.42 3.64
N MET A 27 23.25 6.37 4.13
CA MET A 27 22.09 6.11 4.98
C MET A 27 21.01 5.31 4.25
N GLN A 28 20.71 5.58 2.97
CA GLN A 28 19.77 4.80 2.18
C GLN A 28 20.21 3.34 2.06
N ARG A 29 21.50 3.12 1.78
CA ARG A 29 22.07 1.75 1.74
C ARG A 29 21.96 1.05 3.08
N LEU A 30 22.12 1.77 4.20
CA LEU A 30 21.96 1.22 5.54
C LEU A 30 20.51 0.86 5.82
N LEU A 31 19.54 1.69 5.44
CA LEU A 31 18.12 1.41 5.67
C LEU A 31 17.65 0.13 4.96
N SER A 32 18.14 -0.10 3.73
CA SER A 32 17.83 -1.30 2.95
C SER A 32 18.60 -2.52 3.40
N TYR A 33 19.70 -2.34 4.17
CA TYR A 33 20.54 -3.44 4.58
C TYR A 33 19.78 -4.46 5.42
N ARG A 34 19.87 -5.74 5.05
CA ARG A 34 19.36 -6.87 5.83
C ARG A 34 20.53 -7.66 6.39
N PHE A 35 20.44 -7.99 7.66
CA PHE A 35 21.43 -8.84 8.30
C PHE A 35 21.38 -10.25 7.73
N GLU A 36 22.51 -10.78 7.29
CA GLU A 36 22.61 -12.10 6.68
C GLU A 36 23.04 -13.17 7.68
N GLU A 37 23.59 -12.77 8.83
CA GLU A 37 24.15 -13.68 9.83
C GLU A 37 23.68 -13.36 11.25
N GLY A 38 23.77 -14.37 12.12
CA GLY A 38 23.50 -14.25 13.56
C GLY A 38 22.01 -14.15 13.88
N ARG A 39 21.70 -13.66 15.09
CA ARG A 39 20.32 -13.56 15.60
C ARG A 39 19.47 -12.51 14.88
N LEU A 40 20.10 -11.63 14.13
CA LEU A 40 19.41 -10.58 13.36
C LEU A 40 19.15 -10.99 11.92
N THR A 41 19.50 -12.20 11.51
CA THR A 41 19.28 -12.69 10.14
C THR A 41 17.89 -12.37 9.63
N GLY A 42 17.80 -11.72 8.45
CA GLY A 42 16.54 -11.28 7.81
C GLY A 42 15.99 -9.95 8.33
N GLN A 43 16.50 -9.42 9.45
CA GLN A 43 16.07 -8.10 9.96
C GLN A 43 16.66 -6.97 9.12
N ALA A 44 15.82 -5.99 8.75
CA ALA A 44 16.28 -4.78 8.09
C ALA A 44 16.83 -3.79 9.13
N PHE A 45 18.01 -3.18 8.86
CA PHE A 45 18.58 -2.16 9.74
C PHE A 45 17.62 -0.98 9.95
N GLY A 46 16.92 -0.53 8.90
CA GLY A 46 15.94 0.56 9.03
C GLY A 46 14.82 0.24 10.02
N ASN A 47 14.37 -1.02 10.11
CA ASN A 47 13.39 -1.43 11.12
C ASN A 47 13.96 -1.37 12.54
N LEU A 48 15.23 -1.73 12.71
CA LEU A 48 15.94 -1.62 14.01
C LEU A 48 16.15 -0.16 14.41
N LEU A 49 16.52 0.69 13.47
CA LEU A 49 16.67 2.13 13.69
C LEU A 49 15.35 2.76 14.14
N LEU A 50 14.25 2.47 13.42
CA LEU A 50 12.92 2.97 13.81
C LEU A 50 12.49 2.44 15.18
N ALA A 51 12.78 1.18 15.50
CA ALA A 51 12.51 0.60 16.81
C ALA A 51 13.30 1.30 17.92
N ALA A 52 14.58 1.62 17.68
CA ALA A 52 15.40 2.36 18.64
C ALA A 52 14.87 3.80 18.84
N LEU A 53 14.50 4.48 17.76
CA LEU A 53 13.87 5.81 17.84
C LEU A 53 12.53 5.76 18.58
N ASN A 54 11.72 4.71 18.37
CA ASN A 54 10.48 4.51 19.12
C ASN A 54 10.73 4.34 20.62
N GLY A 55 11.80 3.66 21.00
CA GLY A 55 12.19 3.46 22.40
C GLY A 55 12.61 4.75 23.14
N ILE A 56 13.04 5.80 22.42
CA ILE A 56 13.41 7.11 22.96
C ILE A 56 12.41 8.22 22.67
N SER A 57 11.24 7.88 22.12
CA SER A 57 10.15 8.80 21.77
C SER A 57 8.93 8.50 22.63
N ASP A 58 8.09 9.51 22.84
CA ASP A 58 6.87 9.35 23.63
C ASP A 58 5.75 8.61 22.84
N SER A 59 5.88 8.58 21.50
CA SER A 59 4.91 7.95 20.62
C SER A 59 5.56 7.51 19.30
N PHE A 60 4.87 6.62 18.56
CA PHE A 60 5.38 6.10 17.30
C PHE A 60 5.45 7.17 16.20
N ASP A 61 4.48 8.08 16.14
CA ASP A 61 4.51 9.20 15.19
C ASP A 61 5.69 10.16 15.43
N GLN A 62 6.08 10.38 16.69
CA GLN A 62 7.30 11.13 17.01
C GLN A 62 8.56 10.38 16.57
N ALA A 63 8.62 9.06 16.74
CA ALA A 63 9.73 8.25 16.24
C ALA A 63 9.87 8.36 14.71
N VAL A 64 8.74 8.31 13.98
CA VAL A 64 8.68 8.49 12.53
C VAL A 64 9.14 9.91 12.13
N ALA A 65 8.71 10.93 12.84
CA ALA A 65 9.14 12.31 12.59
C ALA A 65 10.65 12.48 12.79
N ARG A 66 11.21 11.96 13.88
CA ARG A 66 12.66 12.00 14.15
C ARG A 66 13.46 11.24 13.08
N MET A 67 12.97 10.08 12.64
CA MET A 67 13.63 9.34 11.57
C MET A 67 13.60 10.14 10.25
N SER A 68 12.50 10.82 9.97
CA SER A 68 12.36 11.69 8.80
C SER A 68 13.36 12.86 8.83
N GLU A 69 13.61 13.45 10.00
CA GLU A 69 14.63 14.49 10.19
C GLU A 69 16.04 13.96 9.95
N VAL A 70 16.37 12.79 10.52
CA VAL A 70 17.70 12.14 10.34
C VAL A 70 17.99 11.84 8.88
N LEU A 71 16.95 11.48 8.11
CA LEU A 71 17.06 11.12 6.69
C LEU A 71 16.91 12.31 5.75
N ALA A 72 16.59 13.50 6.27
CA ALA A 72 16.32 14.70 5.49
C ALA A 72 15.34 14.42 4.33
N ILE A 73 14.27 13.66 4.59
CA ILE A 73 13.31 13.28 3.55
C ILE A 73 12.53 14.49 3.01
N SER A 74 12.16 14.43 1.74
CA SER A 74 11.25 15.40 1.13
C SER A 74 9.80 14.98 1.40
N GLY A 75 8.99 15.89 1.99
CA GLY A 75 7.60 15.60 2.35
C GLY A 75 7.42 15.16 3.81
N ARG A 76 6.28 14.52 4.10
CA ARG A 76 5.94 14.05 5.45
C ARG A 76 5.46 12.60 5.40
N ILE A 77 5.93 11.80 6.34
CA ILE A 77 5.42 10.45 6.59
C ILE A 77 4.64 10.49 7.89
N LEU A 78 3.40 10.05 7.84
CA LEU A 78 2.50 9.99 8.99
C LEU A 78 2.04 8.54 9.16
N PRO A 79 2.33 7.88 10.28
CA PRO A 79 1.63 6.64 10.59
C PRO A 79 0.14 6.96 10.77
N VAL A 80 -0.73 6.08 10.28
CA VAL A 80 -2.17 6.38 10.31
C VAL A 80 -2.71 6.35 11.73
N THR A 81 -2.12 5.49 12.59
CA THR A 81 -2.44 5.34 14.01
C THR A 81 -1.18 5.03 14.82
N ASN A 82 -1.18 5.41 16.10
CA ASN A 82 -0.16 4.97 17.06
C ASN A 82 -0.51 3.64 17.73
N SER A 83 -1.70 3.10 17.48
CA SER A 83 -2.14 1.86 18.10
C SER A 83 -1.37 0.65 17.54
N ASN A 84 -0.98 -0.27 18.42
CA ASN A 84 -0.44 -1.55 18.01
C ASN A 84 -1.59 -2.47 17.55
N VAL A 85 -1.84 -2.50 16.25
CA VAL A 85 -2.94 -3.26 15.63
C VAL A 85 -2.44 -4.54 14.97
N GLN A 86 -3.28 -5.56 14.94
CA GLN A 86 -3.05 -6.76 14.14
C GLN A 86 -4.07 -6.83 13.01
N LEU A 87 -3.65 -7.36 11.86
CA LEU A 87 -4.55 -7.63 10.74
C LEU A 87 -5.12 -9.03 10.88
N GLU A 88 -6.44 -9.16 10.77
CA GLU A 88 -7.14 -10.43 10.66
C GLU A 88 -7.83 -10.50 9.30
N ALA A 89 -7.65 -11.62 8.61
CA ALA A 89 -8.36 -11.92 7.37
C ALA A 89 -9.40 -13.01 7.63
N THR A 90 -10.60 -12.82 7.08
CA THR A 90 -11.64 -13.84 6.95
C THR A 90 -11.67 -14.31 5.51
N PHE A 91 -11.67 -15.62 5.31
CA PHE A 91 -11.66 -16.28 4.01
C PHE A 91 -13.07 -16.72 3.59
N GLU A 92 -13.27 -16.98 2.30
CA GLU A 92 -14.56 -17.44 1.76
C GLU A 92 -15.06 -18.76 2.38
N ASN A 93 -14.15 -19.60 2.86
CA ASN A 93 -14.51 -20.84 3.59
C ASN A 93 -14.92 -20.59 5.06
N GLY A 94 -14.99 -19.32 5.50
CA GLY A 94 -15.38 -18.91 6.85
C GLY A 94 -14.25 -18.96 7.88
N ALA A 95 -13.05 -19.39 7.51
CA ALA A 95 -11.89 -19.36 8.42
C ALA A 95 -11.41 -17.93 8.64
N SER A 96 -10.91 -17.65 9.85
CA SER A 96 -10.28 -16.36 10.18
C SER A 96 -8.86 -16.58 10.67
N VAL A 97 -7.92 -15.77 10.21
CA VAL A 97 -6.50 -15.86 10.53
C VAL A 97 -5.97 -14.47 10.87
N CYS A 98 -5.23 -14.38 11.98
CA CYS A 98 -4.64 -13.13 12.46
C CYS A 98 -3.12 -13.11 12.22
N GLY A 99 -2.61 -11.99 11.70
CA GLY A 99 -1.21 -11.74 11.41
C GLY A 99 -0.84 -11.98 9.94
N GLU A 100 -0.19 -11.01 9.31
CA GLU A 100 0.13 -10.94 7.89
C GLU A 100 0.82 -12.21 7.35
N SER A 101 1.92 -12.64 7.98
CA SER A 101 2.65 -13.85 7.56
C SER A 101 1.79 -15.13 7.64
N ARG A 102 0.86 -15.18 8.58
CA ARG A 102 -0.06 -16.32 8.75
C ARG A 102 -1.18 -16.27 7.73
N ILE A 103 -1.66 -15.08 7.36
CA ILE A 103 -2.66 -14.87 6.31
C ILE A 103 -2.09 -15.39 4.98
N PHE A 104 -0.88 -14.96 4.61
CA PHE A 104 -0.17 -15.45 3.44
C PHE A 104 -0.05 -16.99 3.44
N SER A 105 0.47 -17.56 4.53
CA SER A 105 0.66 -19.01 4.63
C SER A 105 -0.66 -19.79 4.54
N PHE A 106 -1.72 -19.27 5.16
CA PHE A 106 -3.04 -19.90 5.15
C PHE A 106 -3.65 -19.86 3.75
N LYS A 107 -3.63 -18.70 3.08
CA LYS A 107 -4.11 -18.52 1.72
C LYS A 107 -3.46 -19.53 0.77
N LYS A 108 -2.14 -19.63 0.84
CA LYS A 108 -1.36 -20.55 0.01
C LYS A 108 -1.68 -22.04 0.27
N GLN A 109 -2.01 -22.41 1.50
CA GLN A 109 -2.35 -23.79 1.85
C GLN A 109 -3.77 -24.18 1.49
N GLN A 110 -4.71 -23.26 1.58
CA GLN A 110 -6.15 -23.52 1.43
C GLN A 110 -6.70 -23.16 0.05
N ASP A 111 -5.92 -22.47 -0.80
CA ASP A 111 -6.37 -21.97 -2.09
C ASP A 111 -7.76 -21.33 -2.02
N CYS A 112 -7.93 -20.43 -1.05
CA CYS A 112 -9.22 -19.82 -0.72
C CYS A 112 -9.07 -18.30 -0.66
N ARG A 113 -9.95 -17.56 -1.38
CA ARG A 113 -9.89 -16.10 -1.45
C ARG A 113 -10.16 -15.44 -0.09
N ILE A 114 -9.49 -14.31 0.14
CA ILE A 114 -9.80 -13.41 1.25
C ILE A 114 -11.14 -12.73 0.95
N SER A 115 -12.12 -12.89 1.84
CA SER A 115 -13.42 -12.23 1.70
C SER A 115 -13.45 -10.87 2.40
N ARG A 116 -12.71 -10.72 3.51
CA ARG A 116 -12.65 -9.48 4.29
C ARG A 116 -11.41 -9.44 5.18
N VAL A 117 -10.94 -8.22 5.44
CA VAL A 117 -9.94 -7.98 6.50
C VAL A 117 -10.46 -6.98 7.52
N ARG A 118 -9.93 -7.07 8.76
CA ARG A 118 -10.20 -6.12 9.85
C ARG A 118 -8.96 -5.92 10.71
N LEU A 119 -8.93 -4.83 11.45
CA LEU A 119 -7.90 -4.56 12.45
C LEU A 119 -8.35 -5.06 13.84
N LEU A 120 -7.39 -5.51 14.64
CA LEU A 120 -7.58 -5.86 16.04
C LEU A 120 -6.61 -5.03 16.90
N PRO A 121 -7.11 -4.17 17.82
CA PRO A 121 -8.53 -3.85 18.05
C PRO A 121 -9.17 -3.18 16.85
N GLU A 122 -10.49 -3.29 16.71
CA GLU A 122 -11.25 -2.65 15.65
C GLU A 122 -11.27 -1.13 15.81
N GLN A 123 -11.28 -0.42 14.69
CA GLN A 123 -11.38 1.04 14.62
C GLN A 123 -10.37 1.76 15.55
N PRO A 124 -9.07 1.47 15.42
CA PRO A 124 -8.07 2.21 16.18
C PRO A 124 -8.15 3.70 15.78
N PRO A 125 -7.92 4.64 16.73
CA PRO A 125 -8.06 6.06 16.43
C PRO A 125 -7.00 6.52 15.42
N ALA A 126 -7.44 7.31 14.43
CA ALA A 126 -6.52 7.96 13.50
C ALA A 126 -5.76 9.10 14.20
N LEU A 127 -4.53 9.36 13.76
CA LEU A 127 -3.84 10.58 14.12
C LEU A 127 -4.55 11.81 13.52
N PRO A 128 -4.82 12.87 14.29
CA PRO A 128 -5.47 14.08 13.78
C PRO A 128 -4.74 14.67 12.56
N ALA A 129 -3.41 14.62 12.54
CA ALA A 129 -2.60 15.10 11.43
C ALA A 129 -2.85 14.34 10.12
N VAL A 130 -3.25 13.06 10.19
CA VAL A 130 -3.62 12.26 9.00
C VAL A 130 -4.95 12.75 8.45
N LEU A 131 -5.97 12.91 9.28
CA LEU A 131 -7.29 13.41 8.85
C LEU A 131 -7.19 14.82 8.28
N GLU A 132 -6.36 15.69 8.90
CA GLU A 132 -6.07 17.02 8.38
C GLU A 132 -5.37 16.98 7.01
N ALA A 133 -4.39 16.10 6.83
CA ALA A 133 -3.69 15.94 5.55
C ALA A 133 -4.63 15.46 4.44
N ILE A 134 -5.52 14.49 4.73
CA ILE A 134 -6.54 14.03 3.79
C ILE A 134 -7.51 15.17 3.43
N GLY A 135 -7.95 15.94 4.41
CA GLY A 135 -8.90 17.06 4.20
C GLY A 135 -8.32 18.21 3.36
N ARG A 136 -6.98 18.35 3.32
CA ARG A 136 -6.28 19.39 2.54
C ARG A 136 -5.74 18.90 1.19
N ALA A 137 -5.82 17.60 0.93
CA ALA A 137 -5.27 17.03 -0.29
C ALA A 137 -6.05 17.51 -1.53
N GLU A 138 -5.34 17.77 -2.61
CA GLU A 138 -5.91 17.99 -3.94
C GLU A 138 -5.97 16.68 -4.74
N VAL A 139 -5.07 15.74 -4.42
CA VAL A 139 -5.03 14.38 -4.97
C VAL A 139 -4.79 13.40 -3.82
N ILE A 140 -5.55 12.32 -3.79
CA ILE A 140 -5.36 11.19 -2.88
C ILE A 140 -5.02 9.97 -3.73
N LEU A 141 -3.87 9.35 -3.45
CA LEU A 141 -3.44 8.13 -4.10
C LEU A 141 -3.62 6.96 -3.14
N LEU A 142 -4.27 5.91 -3.62
CA LEU A 142 -4.33 4.62 -2.94
C LEU A 142 -3.37 3.66 -3.65
N GLY A 143 -2.31 3.25 -2.99
CA GLY A 143 -1.26 2.41 -3.57
C GLY A 143 -0.20 3.16 -4.39
N PRO A 144 0.62 2.43 -5.15
CA PRO A 144 0.62 0.96 -5.25
C PRO A 144 1.10 0.27 -3.97
N GLY A 145 0.67 -0.97 -3.80
CA GLY A 145 1.00 -1.80 -2.63
C GLY A 145 0.08 -3.02 -2.54
N SER A 146 0.39 -3.94 -1.63
CA SER A 146 -0.45 -5.11 -1.37
C SER A 146 -1.84 -4.68 -0.94
N LEU A 147 -2.86 -5.20 -1.60
CA LEU A 147 -4.24 -4.73 -1.45
C LEU A 147 -4.75 -4.89 -0.02
N TYR A 148 -4.68 -6.11 0.52
CA TYR A 148 -5.25 -6.46 1.82
C TYR A 148 -4.30 -6.20 2.99
N THR A 149 -2.98 -6.16 2.74
CA THR A 149 -2.00 -6.02 3.83
C THR A 149 -1.39 -4.63 3.93
N SER A 150 -1.38 -3.83 2.85
CA SER A 150 -0.81 -2.47 2.88
C SER A 150 -1.82 -1.35 2.58
N ILE A 151 -2.79 -1.54 1.67
CA ILE A 151 -3.72 -0.46 1.28
C ILE A 151 -4.95 -0.45 2.18
N ILE A 152 -5.73 -1.52 2.19
CA ILE A 152 -6.99 -1.61 2.95
C ILE A 152 -6.80 -1.37 4.45
N PRO A 153 -5.75 -1.86 5.13
CA PRO A 153 -5.59 -1.63 6.58
C PRO A 153 -5.58 -0.16 6.98
N ASN A 154 -5.06 0.74 6.14
CA ASN A 154 -5.10 2.17 6.41
C ASN A 154 -6.54 2.73 6.38
N LEU A 155 -7.39 2.19 5.52
CA LEU A 155 -8.80 2.61 5.41
C LEU A 155 -9.65 2.11 6.60
N LEU A 156 -9.20 1.07 7.30
CA LEU A 156 -9.89 0.49 8.47
C LEU A 156 -9.64 1.27 9.77
N VAL A 157 -8.72 2.23 9.76
CA VAL A 157 -8.49 3.14 10.90
C VAL A 157 -9.65 4.13 10.98
N GLU A 158 -10.11 4.41 12.20
CA GLU A 158 -11.30 5.24 12.47
C GLU A 158 -11.24 6.60 11.75
N GLY A 159 -12.29 6.90 10.98
CA GLY A 159 -12.45 8.17 10.28
C GLY A 159 -11.66 8.31 8.97
N VAL A 160 -10.70 7.43 8.66
CA VAL A 160 -9.84 7.56 7.47
C VAL A 160 -10.63 7.37 6.19
N ALA A 161 -11.34 6.25 6.04
CA ALA A 161 -12.16 5.99 4.85
C ALA A 161 -13.23 7.05 4.65
N GLU A 162 -13.88 7.50 5.74
CA GLU A 162 -14.88 8.57 5.70
C GLU A 162 -14.25 9.89 5.21
N ALA A 163 -13.08 10.25 5.73
CA ALA A 163 -12.36 11.45 5.32
C ALA A 163 -11.98 11.41 3.84
N VAL A 164 -11.49 10.26 3.33
CA VAL A 164 -11.19 10.06 1.91
C VAL A 164 -12.45 10.21 1.06
N CYS A 165 -13.55 9.52 1.44
CA CYS A 165 -14.81 9.58 0.68
C CYS A 165 -15.43 10.98 0.63
N ARG A 166 -15.28 11.79 1.70
CA ARG A 166 -15.79 13.16 1.77
C ARG A 166 -14.88 14.20 1.14
N SER A 167 -13.63 13.85 0.87
CA SER A 167 -12.68 14.79 0.28
C SER A 167 -13.06 15.14 -1.16
N ASP A 168 -12.92 16.44 -1.51
CA ASP A 168 -13.04 16.94 -2.89
C ASP A 168 -11.80 16.65 -3.75
N ALA A 169 -10.77 16.03 -3.17
CA ALA A 169 -9.57 15.61 -3.88
C ALA A 169 -9.91 14.64 -5.01
N LEU A 170 -9.05 14.61 -6.03
CA LEU A 170 -9.06 13.53 -7.02
C LEU A 170 -8.52 12.25 -6.39
N LYS A 171 -9.36 11.21 -6.28
CA LYS A 171 -8.99 9.94 -5.67
C LYS A 171 -8.61 8.94 -6.76
N ILE A 172 -7.36 8.53 -6.77
CA ILE A 172 -6.81 7.60 -7.77
C ILE A 172 -6.33 6.34 -7.06
N TYR A 173 -6.88 5.19 -7.42
CA TYR A 173 -6.31 3.90 -7.08
C TYR A 173 -5.30 3.49 -8.14
N ILE A 174 -4.04 3.28 -7.77
CA ILE A 174 -3.00 2.74 -8.64
C ILE A 174 -3.02 1.22 -8.48
N CYS A 175 -3.59 0.55 -9.49
CA CYS A 175 -3.76 -0.89 -9.48
C CYS A 175 -2.42 -1.62 -9.63
N ASN A 176 -2.27 -2.75 -8.96
CA ASN A 176 -1.10 -3.61 -9.09
C ASN A 176 -0.94 -4.08 -10.54
N LEU A 177 0.32 -4.21 -11.01
CA LEU A 177 0.62 -4.70 -12.37
C LEU A 177 0.51 -6.22 -12.48
N MET A 178 0.70 -6.90 -11.36
CA MET A 178 0.65 -8.36 -11.23
C MET A 178 -0.26 -8.70 -10.04
N THR A 179 -0.90 -9.86 -10.07
CA THR A 179 -1.47 -10.45 -8.86
C THR A 179 -0.36 -10.82 -7.88
N GLU A 180 -0.70 -11.04 -6.63
CA GLU A 180 0.26 -11.32 -5.56
C GLU A 180 -0.05 -12.70 -4.95
N ASP A 181 0.96 -13.62 -5.02
CA ASP A 181 0.89 -14.94 -4.39
C ASP A 181 0.53 -14.79 -2.89
N GLY A 182 -0.38 -15.62 -2.42
CA GLY A 182 -0.82 -15.60 -1.01
C GLY A 182 -1.78 -14.46 -0.65
N GLU A 183 -2.23 -13.64 -1.63
CA GLU A 183 -3.13 -12.52 -1.35
C GLU A 183 -4.21 -12.34 -2.44
N THR A 184 -3.81 -12.08 -3.69
CA THR A 184 -4.72 -11.64 -4.76
C THR A 184 -4.71 -12.55 -5.99
N GLU A 185 -4.28 -13.81 -5.89
CA GLU A 185 -4.29 -14.74 -7.03
C GLU A 185 -5.69 -14.86 -7.64
N GLY A 186 -5.76 -14.83 -8.95
CA GLY A 186 -7.00 -14.93 -9.71
C GLY A 186 -7.97 -13.76 -9.50
N MET A 187 -7.51 -12.64 -8.93
CA MET A 187 -8.27 -11.39 -8.86
C MET A 187 -8.00 -10.52 -10.08
N THR A 188 -9.04 -9.85 -10.55
CA THR A 188 -8.98 -8.81 -11.59
C THR A 188 -8.84 -7.42 -10.98
N ALA A 189 -8.54 -6.41 -11.78
CA ALA A 189 -8.55 -5.02 -11.34
C ALA A 189 -9.93 -4.56 -10.82
N ALA A 190 -11.02 -5.12 -11.36
CA ALA A 190 -12.38 -4.88 -10.86
C ALA A 190 -12.57 -5.48 -9.46
N ASP A 191 -12.04 -6.68 -9.20
CA ASP A 191 -12.08 -7.31 -7.87
C ASP A 191 -11.32 -6.46 -6.84
N HIS A 192 -10.17 -5.87 -7.22
CA HIS A 192 -9.44 -4.92 -6.37
C HIS A 192 -10.28 -3.69 -6.02
N VAL A 193 -10.92 -3.08 -7.02
CA VAL A 193 -11.82 -1.93 -6.80
C VAL A 193 -13.00 -2.32 -5.90
N ALA A 194 -13.61 -3.49 -6.14
CA ALA A 194 -14.71 -3.98 -5.32
C ALA A 194 -14.28 -4.21 -3.85
N ALA A 195 -13.09 -4.78 -3.63
CA ALA A 195 -12.53 -4.95 -2.30
C ALA A 195 -12.27 -3.61 -1.59
N LEU A 196 -11.74 -2.61 -2.30
CA LEU A 196 -11.57 -1.25 -1.77
C LEU A 196 -12.92 -0.63 -1.37
N GLN A 197 -13.94 -0.74 -2.23
CA GLN A 197 -15.29 -0.23 -1.94
C GLN A 197 -15.96 -0.95 -0.79
N GLN A 198 -15.76 -2.25 -0.65
CA GLN A 198 -16.29 -3.05 0.45
C GLN A 198 -15.76 -2.56 1.81
N HIS A 199 -14.49 -2.18 1.89
CA HIS A 199 -13.83 -1.79 3.13
C HIS A 199 -13.85 -0.28 3.38
N GLY A 200 -13.80 0.54 2.32
CA GLY A 200 -13.67 1.99 2.39
C GLY A 200 -14.91 2.78 1.98
N GLY A 201 -15.92 2.14 1.38
CA GLY A 201 -17.12 2.78 0.83
C GLY A 201 -17.01 3.10 -0.66
N ARG A 202 -18.16 3.32 -1.31
CA ARG A 202 -18.24 3.44 -2.79
C ARG A 202 -17.47 4.63 -3.37
N ALA A 203 -17.32 5.71 -2.62
CA ALA A 203 -16.62 6.92 -3.07
C ALA A 203 -15.12 6.92 -2.75
N ILE A 204 -14.54 5.74 -2.48
CA ILE A 204 -13.12 5.61 -2.07
C ILE A 204 -12.15 5.91 -3.22
N ALA A 205 -12.54 5.71 -4.47
CA ALA A 205 -11.76 6.01 -5.65
C ALA A 205 -12.64 6.57 -6.77
N ASP A 206 -12.16 7.60 -7.47
CA ASP A 206 -12.78 8.16 -8.69
C ASP A 206 -12.22 7.47 -9.94
N ILE A 207 -10.92 7.15 -9.92
CA ILE A 207 -10.17 6.55 -11.03
C ILE A 207 -9.44 5.29 -10.56
N CYS A 208 -9.49 4.23 -11.38
CA CYS A 208 -8.59 3.09 -11.33
C CYS A 208 -7.53 3.26 -12.42
N LEU A 209 -6.30 3.55 -12.03
CA LEU A 209 -5.15 3.70 -12.93
C LEU A 209 -4.45 2.35 -13.07
N CYS A 210 -4.54 1.75 -14.26
CA CYS A 210 -3.97 0.45 -14.57
C CYS A 210 -2.79 0.55 -15.54
N GLY A 211 -1.84 -0.37 -15.43
CA GLY A 211 -0.77 -0.53 -16.41
C GLY A 211 -1.31 -0.97 -17.77
N SER A 212 -0.78 -0.39 -18.84
CA SER A 212 -1.05 -0.79 -20.23
C SER A 212 0.11 -1.57 -20.85
N ASP A 213 1.18 -1.77 -20.10
CA ASP A 213 2.39 -2.43 -20.59
C ASP A 213 2.15 -3.94 -20.79
N ALA A 214 2.61 -4.45 -21.91
CA ALA A 214 2.65 -5.89 -22.11
C ALA A 214 3.82 -6.50 -21.31
N VAL A 215 3.51 -7.43 -20.42
CA VAL A 215 4.53 -8.20 -19.70
C VAL A 215 5.17 -9.20 -20.67
N PRO A 216 6.51 -9.21 -20.85
CA PRO A 216 7.17 -10.17 -21.72
C PRO A 216 6.83 -11.61 -21.34
N PRO A 217 6.58 -12.53 -22.31
CA PRO A 217 6.14 -13.90 -22.02
C PRO A 217 7.08 -14.68 -21.08
N GLU A 218 8.40 -14.48 -21.23
CA GLU A 218 9.40 -15.13 -20.36
C GLU A 218 9.29 -14.64 -18.90
N LEU A 219 9.00 -13.35 -18.72
CA LEU A 219 8.83 -12.76 -17.42
C LEU A 219 7.48 -13.17 -16.80
N ALA A 220 6.40 -13.17 -17.60
CA ALA A 220 5.10 -13.67 -17.18
C ALA A 220 5.16 -15.14 -16.72
N ALA A 221 5.90 -16.01 -17.46
CA ALA A 221 6.10 -17.41 -17.10
C ALA A 221 6.81 -17.59 -15.74
N ARG A 222 7.76 -16.68 -15.41
CA ARG A 222 8.45 -16.70 -14.10
C ARG A 222 7.52 -16.35 -12.96
N TYR A 223 6.65 -15.37 -13.16
CA TYR A 223 5.62 -15.00 -12.16
C TYR A 223 4.58 -16.11 -12.02
N PHE A 224 4.15 -16.70 -13.14
CA PHE A 224 3.19 -17.82 -13.12
C PHE A 224 3.71 -19.03 -12.32
N ALA A 225 5.02 -19.29 -12.37
CA ALA A 225 5.66 -20.33 -11.56
C ALA A 225 5.67 -20.00 -10.04
N GLN A 226 5.27 -18.77 -9.67
CA GLN A 226 5.16 -18.28 -8.29
C GLN A 226 3.71 -17.91 -7.95
N ASP A 227 2.72 -18.48 -8.64
CA ASP A 227 1.31 -18.24 -8.45
C ASP A 227 0.90 -16.75 -8.59
N ALA A 228 1.60 -16.00 -9.45
CA ALA A 228 1.29 -14.63 -9.79
C ALA A 228 1.17 -14.45 -11.31
N GLU A 229 0.27 -13.58 -11.73
CA GLU A 229 -0.04 -13.35 -13.14
C GLU A 229 -0.24 -11.85 -13.45
N PRO A 230 -0.08 -11.40 -14.70
CA PRO A 230 -0.41 -10.05 -15.08
C PRO A 230 -1.85 -9.70 -14.71
N MET A 231 -2.05 -8.49 -14.16
CA MET A 231 -3.36 -8.02 -13.74
C MET A 231 -4.34 -8.00 -14.91
N GLU A 232 -5.42 -8.74 -14.80
CA GLU A 232 -6.51 -8.68 -15.77
C GLU A 232 -7.32 -7.39 -15.58
N VAL A 233 -7.52 -6.66 -16.69
CA VAL A 233 -8.22 -5.36 -16.69
C VAL A 233 -9.40 -5.41 -17.62
N ASN A 234 -10.62 -5.33 -17.08
CA ASN A 234 -11.85 -5.22 -17.85
C ASN A 234 -12.52 -3.86 -17.57
N ARG A 235 -12.60 -3.03 -18.59
CA ARG A 235 -13.21 -1.69 -18.50
C ARG A 235 -14.65 -1.73 -18.01
N ALA A 236 -15.48 -2.61 -18.60
CA ALA A 236 -16.90 -2.67 -18.31
C ALA A 236 -17.16 -3.00 -16.83
N ASP A 237 -16.36 -3.90 -16.26
CA ASP A 237 -16.53 -4.34 -14.88
C ASP A 237 -16.11 -3.24 -13.88
N ILE A 238 -15.04 -2.50 -14.18
CA ILE A 238 -14.59 -1.35 -13.35
C ILE A 238 -15.60 -0.20 -13.42
N GLU A 239 -16.07 0.15 -14.63
CA GLU A 239 -17.05 1.22 -14.82
C GLU A 239 -18.43 0.88 -14.21
N ALA A 240 -18.81 -0.40 -14.16
CA ALA A 240 -20.00 -0.86 -13.44
C ALA A 240 -19.94 -0.60 -11.92
N LEU A 241 -18.75 -0.52 -11.35
CA LEU A 241 -18.51 -0.13 -9.96
C LEU A 241 -18.55 1.40 -9.75
N GLY A 242 -18.74 2.19 -10.82
CA GLY A 242 -18.77 3.65 -10.78
C GLY A 242 -17.40 4.31 -10.70
N VAL A 243 -16.35 3.59 -11.10
CA VAL A 243 -14.96 4.06 -11.12
C VAL A 243 -14.47 4.16 -12.57
N GLU A 244 -13.84 5.27 -12.94
CA GLU A 244 -13.28 5.46 -14.28
C GLU A 244 -12.01 4.61 -14.46
N LEU A 245 -11.92 3.82 -15.53
CA LEU A 245 -10.67 3.15 -15.91
C LEU A 245 -9.79 4.07 -16.76
N VAL A 246 -8.59 4.31 -16.28
CA VAL A 246 -7.51 4.93 -17.05
C VAL A 246 -6.35 3.94 -17.18
N SER A 247 -5.89 3.69 -18.42
CA SER A 247 -4.73 2.84 -18.67
C SER A 247 -3.57 3.68 -19.21
N ARG A 248 -2.37 3.52 -18.62
CA ARG A 248 -1.12 4.18 -19.01
C ARG A 248 0.05 3.23 -18.90
N PRO A 249 1.15 3.45 -19.62
CA PRO A 249 2.40 2.76 -19.34
C PRO A 249 2.84 3.08 -17.91
N LEU A 250 3.01 2.05 -17.07
CA LEU A 250 3.37 2.21 -15.65
C LEU A 250 4.53 1.28 -15.24
N ALA A 251 4.94 0.34 -16.11
CA ALA A 251 5.89 -0.69 -15.74
C ALA A 251 7.35 -0.25 -15.93
N ASP A 252 8.19 -0.60 -14.95
CA ASP A 252 9.64 -0.72 -15.09
C ASP A 252 10.00 -2.21 -15.12
N LEU A 253 10.59 -2.64 -16.24
CA LEU A 253 11.02 -4.02 -16.48
C LEU A 253 12.54 -4.17 -16.47
N SER A 254 13.28 -3.10 -16.18
CA SER A 254 14.74 -3.03 -16.33
C SER A 254 15.50 -4.01 -15.42
N ALA A 255 14.98 -4.31 -14.24
CA ALA A 255 15.59 -5.24 -13.30
C ALA A 255 15.17 -6.71 -13.49
N GLY A 256 14.47 -7.04 -14.58
CA GLY A 256 13.90 -8.39 -14.80
C GLY A 256 12.77 -8.72 -13.82
N LEU A 257 12.13 -7.71 -13.28
CA LEU A 257 10.93 -7.77 -12.44
C LEU A 257 9.89 -6.82 -13.02
N VAL A 258 8.61 -7.10 -12.77
CA VAL A 258 7.52 -6.17 -13.08
C VAL A 258 7.32 -5.27 -11.86
N ARG A 259 7.71 -4.01 -11.99
CA ARG A 259 7.56 -3.00 -10.94
C ARG A 259 6.92 -1.75 -11.50
N HIS A 260 6.26 -0.97 -10.66
CA HIS A 260 5.82 0.37 -11.07
C HIS A 260 7.02 1.28 -11.26
N SER A 261 7.04 2.02 -12.38
CA SER A 261 7.92 3.16 -12.56
C SER A 261 7.33 4.36 -11.82
N GLY A 262 8.06 4.86 -10.82
CA GLY A 262 7.65 6.06 -10.07
C GLY A 262 7.45 7.27 -10.97
N ASP A 263 8.32 7.45 -11.95
CA ASP A 263 8.27 8.59 -12.89
C ASP A 263 7.05 8.51 -13.82
N LEU A 264 6.76 7.31 -14.37
CA LEU A 264 5.59 7.11 -15.22
C LEU A 264 4.27 7.26 -14.43
N ALA A 265 4.21 6.69 -13.23
CA ALA A 265 3.06 6.84 -12.35
C ALA A 265 2.83 8.31 -11.97
N ALA A 266 3.87 9.03 -11.57
CA ALA A 266 3.79 10.46 -11.25
C ALA A 266 3.34 11.29 -12.45
N ALA A 267 3.87 11.02 -13.66
CA ALA A 267 3.47 11.70 -14.88
C ALA A 267 1.99 11.48 -15.20
N ALA A 268 1.49 10.23 -15.09
CA ALA A 268 0.09 9.90 -15.30
C ALA A 268 -0.83 10.60 -14.28
N VAL A 269 -0.47 10.59 -13.01
CA VAL A 269 -1.23 11.28 -11.94
C VAL A 269 -1.29 12.78 -12.20
N MET A 270 -0.17 13.42 -12.55
CA MET A 270 -0.12 14.86 -12.85
C MET A 270 -0.91 15.24 -14.08
N GLU A 271 -0.95 14.39 -15.10
CA GLU A 271 -1.81 14.56 -16.27
C GLU A 271 -3.29 14.57 -15.87
N LEU A 272 -3.73 13.56 -15.11
CA LEU A 272 -5.11 13.42 -14.63
C LEU A 272 -5.54 14.61 -13.75
N TYR A 273 -4.66 15.04 -12.85
CA TYR A 273 -4.90 16.20 -12.00
C TYR A 273 -5.14 17.48 -12.82
N ARG A 274 -4.29 17.75 -13.84
CA ARG A 274 -4.43 18.92 -14.72
C ARG A 274 -5.71 18.88 -15.55
N GLN A 275 -6.09 17.70 -16.05
CA GLN A 275 -7.34 17.51 -16.80
C GLN A 275 -8.56 17.85 -15.94
N ARG A 276 -8.59 17.41 -14.68
CA ARG A 276 -9.68 17.75 -13.73
C ARG A 276 -9.74 19.25 -13.42
N GLY A 277 -8.60 19.92 -13.25
CA GLY A 277 -8.52 21.36 -13.05
C GLY A 277 -9.14 22.16 -14.19
N ASN A 278 -8.95 21.72 -15.43
CA ASN A 278 -9.54 22.35 -16.61
C ASN A 278 -11.06 22.11 -16.73
N THR A 279 -11.59 21.04 -16.16
CA THR A 279 -13.03 20.71 -16.20
C THR A 279 -13.86 21.52 -15.18
N LYS A 280 -13.23 22.04 -14.11
CA LYS A 280 -13.88 22.88 -13.08
C LYS A 280 -14.02 24.37 -13.49
N ILE A 281 -13.57 24.77 -14.67
CA ILE A 281 -13.56 26.19 -15.14
C ILE A 281 -14.75 26.50 -16.06
N PHE A 282 -15.70 25.55 -16.26
CA PHE A 282 -16.88 25.77 -17.09
C PHE A 282 -18.18 25.60 -16.30
#